data_69ffc28eaaa3656478428d3e781c8a73
#
_entry.id   69ffc28eaaa3656478428d3e781c8a73
#
_cell.length_a   1.000
_cell.length_b   1.000
_cell.length_c   1.000
_cell.angle_alpha   90.00
_cell.angle_beta   90.00
_cell.angle_gamma   90.00
#
_symmetry.space_group_name_H-M   'P 1'
#
loop_
_entity.id
_entity.type
_entity.pdbx_description
1 polymer ?
#
loop_
_entity_poly.entity_id
_entity_poly.type
_entity_poly.pdbx_seq_one_letter_code
_entity_poly.pdbx_strand_id
1 'polypeptide(L)'
;MAEGLQGRCACGAVRYALSSGPMFVHCCHCLDCQRQTGGAFVLNALIETDRIVVLQGEPAPVAVPTDSGRPHDIYRCPDCQTAMWSDYGGRPGLRFVRVGTLEDPSALPPDVHIFTRSKQPWVGLPNDVPAVKVYYDMNRLWPAASLARRRAVLGGG
;
A
#
# COMPACT_ATOMS: atom_id res chain seq x y z
N MET A 1 -11.93 -9.40 -13.04
CA MET A 1 -11.62 -8.67 -11.80
C MET A 1 -11.82 -9.61 -10.62
N ALA A 2 -10.96 -9.54 -9.63
CA ALA A 2 -11.19 -10.28 -8.39
C ALA A 2 -12.41 -9.70 -7.67
N GLU A 3 -13.40 -10.51 -7.37
CA GLU A 3 -14.58 -10.08 -6.60
C GLU A 3 -14.12 -9.52 -5.23
N GLY A 4 -14.71 -8.41 -4.82
CA GLY A 4 -14.44 -7.80 -3.51
C GLY A 4 -13.24 -6.87 -3.45
N LEU A 5 -12.47 -6.70 -4.51
CA LEU A 5 -11.33 -5.77 -4.52
C LEU A 5 -11.70 -4.43 -5.20
N GLN A 6 -12.85 -3.89 -4.82
CA GLN A 6 -13.24 -2.54 -5.17
C GLN A 6 -13.03 -1.60 -3.98
N GLY A 7 -12.78 -0.33 -4.26
CA GLY A 7 -12.58 0.66 -3.23
C GLY A 7 -13.05 2.04 -3.64
N ARG A 8 -13.06 2.96 -2.68
CA ARG A 8 -13.47 4.33 -2.89
C ARG A 8 -12.88 5.27 -1.84
N CYS A 9 -12.90 6.55 -2.13
CA CYS A 9 -12.63 7.58 -1.13
C CYS A 9 -13.84 7.77 -0.19
N ALA A 10 -13.66 8.54 0.87
CA ALA A 10 -14.69 8.76 1.88
C ALA A 10 -15.96 9.40 1.30
N CYS A 11 -15.84 10.37 0.38
CA CYS A 11 -17.00 11.03 -0.24
C CYS A 11 -17.60 10.26 -1.42
N GLY A 12 -16.92 9.23 -1.91
CA GLY A 12 -17.39 8.42 -3.05
C GLY A 12 -17.10 8.99 -4.42
N ALA A 13 -16.48 10.17 -4.52
CA ALA A 13 -16.18 10.80 -5.81
C ALA A 13 -15.13 10.00 -6.62
N VAL A 14 -14.20 9.33 -5.94
CA VAL A 14 -13.22 8.44 -6.56
C VAL A 14 -13.58 7.00 -6.25
N ARG A 15 -13.68 6.17 -7.29
CA ARG A 15 -13.96 4.73 -7.20
C ARG A 15 -12.97 3.96 -8.06
N TYR A 16 -12.53 2.82 -7.60
CA TYR A 16 -11.58 1.98 -8.32
C TYR A 16 -11.85 0.50 -8.06
N ALA A 17 -11.24 -0.33 -8.91
CA ALA A 17 -11.19 -1.77 -8.71
C ALA A 17 -9.77 -2.26 -8.96
N LEU A 18 -9.36 -3.32 -8.27
CA LEU A 18 -8.12 -4.03 -8.57
C LEU A 18 -8.45 -5.21 -9.48
N SER A 19 -7.75 -5.33 -10.61
CA SER A 19 -7.97 -6.42 -11.57
C SER A 19 -7.40 -7.75 -11.10
N SER A 20 -6.59 -7.75 -10.05
CA SER A 20 -6.05 -8.95 -9.40
C SER A 20 -5.73 -8.65 -7.94
N GLY A 21 -5.37 -9.68 -7.17
CA GLY A 21 -4.76 -9.51 -5.85
C GLY A 21 -3.41 -8.78 -5.95
N PRO A 22 -2.96 -8.14 -4.87
CA PRO A 22 -1.65 -7.49 -4.82
C PRO A 22 -0.51 -8.51 -4.81
N MET A 23 0.71 -8.03 -5.02
CA MET A 23 1.90 -8.86 -4.87
C MET A 23 2.17 -9.19 -3.41
N PHE A 24 2.02 -8.21 -2.52
CA PHE A 24 2.27 -8.37 -1.09
C PHE A 24 1.62 -7.23 -0.31
N VAL A 25 1.23 -7.49 0.94
CA VAL A 25 0.59 -6.51 1.81
C VAL A 25 1.47 -6.24 3.02
N HIS A 26 1.86 -4.98 3.20
CA HIS A 26 2.66 -4.52 4.33
C HIS A 26 1.79 -3.82 5.36
N CYS A 27 2.01 -4.12 6.64
CA CYS A 27 1.59 -3.26 7.73
C CYS A 27 2.81 -2.46 8.20
N CYS A 28 2.85 -1.18 7.84
CA CYS A 28 4.01 -0.33 8.09
C CYS A 28 3.82 0.51 9.35
N HIS A 29 4.72 0.36 10.30
CA HIS A 29 4.73 1.06 11.59
C HIS A 29 5.73 2.23 11.63
N CYS A 30 6.30 2.66 10.50
CA CYS A 30 7.28 3.74 10.48
C CYS A 30 6.64 5.08 10.86
N LEU A 31 7.45 5.99 11.37
CA LEU A 31 6.97 7.31 11.80
C LEU A 31 6.42 8.15 10.65
N ASP A 32 6.95 8.00 9.44
CA ASP A 32 6.39 8.67 8.26
C ASP A 32 4.94 8.24 8.00
N CYS A 33 4.67 6.93 8.04
CA CYS A 33 3.31 6.41 7.90
C CYS A 33 2.38 6.89 9.01
N GLN A 34 2.87 6.94 10.24
CA GLN A 34 2.10 7.45 11.37
C GLN A 34 1.76 8.94 11.18
N ARG A 35 2.73 9.77 10.76
CA ARG A 35 2.51 11.20 10.50
C ARG A 35 1.57 11.43 9.33
N GLN A 36 1.71 10.66 8.25
CA GLN A 36 0.87 10.81 7.05
C GLN A 36 -0.61 10.51 7.32
N THR A 37 -0.90 9.63 8.24
CA THR A 37 -2.27 9.14 8.48
C THR A 37 -2.85 9.58 9.83
N GLY A 38 -1.99 9.96 10.78
CA GLY A 38 -2.42 10.19 12.17
C GLY A 38 -2.81 8.89 12.90
N GLY A 39 -2.56 7.73 12.30
CA GLY A 39 -2.81 6.42 12.89
C GLY A 39 -1.54 5.75 13.37
N ALA A 40 -1.68 4.54 13.94
CA ALA A 40 -0.55 3.79 14.48
C ALA A 40 0.25 3.04 13.41
N PHE A 41 -0.36 2.75 12.25
CA PHE A 41 0.27 2.05 11.13
C PHE A 41 -0.54 2.27 9.86
N VAL A 42 0.01 1.84 8.74
CA VAL A 42 -0.66 1.87 7.43
C VAL A 42 -0.58 0.49 6.78
N LEU A 43 -1.71 0.01 6.27
CA LEU A 43 -1.75 -1.17 5.41
C LEU A 43 -1.57 -0.76 3.96
N ASN A 44 -0.49 -1.24 3.35
CA ASN A 44 -0.11 -0.94 1.97
C ASN A 44 -0.10 -2.21 1.14
N ALA A 45 -0.98 -2.30 0.15
CA ALA A 45 -1.01 -3.40 -0.81
C ALA A 45 -0.20 -3.02 -2.05
N LEU A 46 0.93 -3.66 -2.27
CA LEU A 46 1.79 -3.40 -3.42
C LEU A 46 1.25 -4.11 -4.65
N ILE A 47 0.99 -3.34 -5.70
CA ILE A 47 0.39 -3.84 -6.94
C ILE A 47 0.93 -3.04 -8.14
N GLU A 48 0.85 -3.64 -9.32
CA GLU A 48 1.15 -2.96 -10.59
C GLU A 48 0.15 -1.84 -10.85
N THR A 49 0.64 -0.70 -11.32
CA THR A 49 -0.19 0.48 -11.60
C THR A 49 -1.33 0.18 -12.59
N ASP A 50 -1.06 -0.63 -13.61
CA ASP A 50 -2.03 -0.99 -14.65
C ASP A 50 -3.13 -1.96 -14.16
N ARG A 51 -2.99 -2.49 -12.95
CA ARG A 51 -4.02 -3.33 -12.30
C ARG A 51 -4.96 -2.53 -11.41
N ILE A 52 -4.75 -1.23 -11.27
CA ILE A 52 -5.70 -0.32 -10.63
C ILE A 52 -6.58 0.27 -11.73
N VAL A 53 -7.84 -0.15 -11.75
CA VAL A 53 -8.82 0.34 -12.72
C VAL A 53 -9.64 1.44 -12.06
N VAL A 54 -9.45 2.68 -12.49
CA VAL A 54 -10.24 3.81 -11.98
C VAL A 54 -11.61 3.77 -12.64
N LEU A 55 -12.65 3.60 -11.85
CA LEU A 55 -14.03 3.50 -12.31
C LEU A 55 -14.73 4.86 -12.35
N GLN A 56 -14.32 5.77 -11.46
CA GLN A 56 -14.89 7.11 -11.33
C GLN A 56 -13.89 8.05 -10.68
N GLY A 57 -13.89 9.30 -11.14
CA GLY A 57 -13.05 10.35 -10.57
C GLY A 57 -11.58 10.22 -10.97
N GLU A 58 -10.75 11.11 -10.45
CA GLU A 58 -9.32 11.15 -10.75
C GLU A 58 -8.56 11.60 -9.51
N PRO A 59 -7.90 10.69 -8.79
CA PRO A 59 -7.06 11.09 -7.67
C PRO A 59 -5.82 11.84 -8.17
N ALA A 60 -5.42 12.85 -7.41
CA ALA A 60 -4.29 13.72 -7.76
C ALA A 60 -3.09 13.44 -6.87
N PRO A 61 -1.85 13.41 -7.42
CA PRO A 61 -0.65 13.20 -6.63
C PRO A 61 -0.31 14.43 -5.79
N VAL A 62 0.07 14.18 -4.54
CA VAL A 62 0.60 15.19 -3.62
C VAL A 62 1.96 14.69 -3.13
N ALA A 63 3.01 15.46 -3.44
CA ALA A 63 4.36 15.14 -2.99
C ALA A 63 4.46 15.38 -1.48
N VAL A 64 5.01 14.40 -0.76
CA VAL A 64 5.21 14.47 0.68
C VAL A 64 6.67 14.19 1.04
N PRO A 65 7.21 14.81 2.10
CA PRO A 65 8.57 14.52 2.54
C PRO A 65 8.68 13.12 3.14
N THR A 66 9.88 12.55 3.06
CA THR A 66 10.21 11.27 3.68
C THR A 66 11.53 11.36 4.42
N ASP A 67 11.69 10.59 5.48
CA ASP A 67 12.95 10.50 6.23
C ASP A 67 14.07 9.89 5.36
N SER A 68 13.72 9.03 4.41
CA SER A 68 14.69 8.42 3.48
C SER A 68 15.20 9.36 2.40
N GLY A 69 14.54 10.50 2.17
CA GLY A 69 14.81 11.41 1.06
C GLY A 69 14.29 10.91 -0.30
N ARG A 70 13.69 9.72 -0.38
CA ARG A 70 13.10 9.21 -1.61
C ARG A 70 11.80 9.95 -1.94
N PRO A 71 11.50 10.16 -3.23
CA PRO A 71 10.24 10.78 -3.62
C PRO A 71 9.05 9.93 -3.16
N HIS A 72 7.99 10.59 -2.73
CA HIS A 72 6.75 9.93 -2.30
C HIS A 72 5.57 10.80 -2.71
N ASP A 73 4.80 10.30 -3.66
CA ASP A 73 3.57 10.94 -4.13
C ASP A 73 2.37 10.16 -3.63
N ILE A 74 1.51 10.80 -2.86
CA ILE A 74 0.26 10.22 -2.38
C ILE A 74 -0.87 10.71 -3.28
N TYR A 75 -1.56 9.78 -3.92
CA TYR A 75 -2.72 10.08 -4.77
C TYR A 75 -3.95 10.21 -3.90
N ARG A 76 -4.53 11.41 -3.87
CA ARG A 76 -5.66 11.77 -3.03
C ARG A 76 -6.89 12.14 -3.84
N CYS A 77 -8.06 11.85 -3.30
CA CYS A 77 -9.29 12.41 -3.82
C CYS A 77 -9.23 13.95 -3.75
N PRO A 78 -9.44 14.69 -4.85
CA PRO A 78 -9.38 16.15 -4.81
C PRO A 78 -10.47 16.79 -3.94
N ASP A 79 -11.60 16.09 -3.72
CA ASP A 79 -12.71 16.63 -2.94
C ASP A 79 -12.57 16.39 -1.44
N CYS A 80 -12.33 15.15 -1.03
CA CYS A 80 -12.27 14.80 0.41
C CYS A 80 -10.87 14.51 0.93
N GLN A 81 -9.84 14.51 0.08
CA GLN A 81 -8.44 14.31 0.44
C GLN A 81 -8.11 12.90 0.97
N THR A 82 -8.99 11.94 0.83
CA THR A 82 -8.67 10.54 1.16
C THR A 82 -7.46 10.08 0.36
N ALA A 83 -6.45 9.52 1.03
CA ALA A 83 -5.30 8.88 0.39
C ALA A 83 -5.72 7.52 -0.18
N MET A 84 -5.60 7.35 -1.50
CA MET A 84 -6.04 6.13 -2.20
C MET A 84 -4.88 5.16 -2.40
N TRP A 85 -3.79 5.65 -2.99
CA TRP A 85 -2.54 4.90 -3.20
C TRP A 85 -1.37 5.84 -3.30
N SER A 86 -0.17 5.29 -3.30
CA SER A 86 1.04 6.10 -3.41
C SER A 86 2.06 5.49 -4.37
N ASP A 87 2.91 6.35 -4.94
CA ASP A 87 4.17 6.01 -5.58
C ASP A 87 5.29 6.37 -4.62
N TYR A 88 5.99 5.36 -4.13
CA TYR A 88 7.16 5.55 -3.28
C TYR A 88 8.44 5.18 -4.04
N GLY A 89 9.39 6.09 -4.07
CA GLY A 89 10.67 5.88 -4.73
C GLY A 89 10.67 6.18 -6.23
N GLY A 90 9.64 6.82 -6.77
CA GLY A 90 9.57 7.18 -8.19
C GLY A 90 9.50 5.97 -9.10
N ARG A 91 8.64 5.02 -8.80
CA ARG A 91 8.45 3.78 -9.56
C ARG A 91 7.07 3.78 -10.23
N PRO A 92 6.92 4.37 -11.41
CA PRO A 92 5.61 4.59 -12.02
C PRO A 92 4.80 3.32 -12.30
N GLY A 93 5.46 2.18 -12.44
CA GLY A 93 4.81 0.88 -12.65
C GLY A 93 4.23 0.23 -11.39
N LEU A 94 4.51 0.78 -10.21
CA LEU A 94 4.09 0.21 -8.93
C LEU A 94 3.29 1.23 -8.11
N ARG A 95 2.33 0.72 -7.35
CA ARG A 95 1.55 1.51 -6.39
C ARG A 95 1.37 0.76 -5.09
N PHE A 96 1.32 1.51 -4.00
CA PHE A 96 0.90 1.02 -2.70
C PHE A 96 -0.54 1.47 -2.45
N VAL A 97 -1.49 0.56 -2.62
CA VAL A 97 -2.90 0.84 -2.36
C VAL A 97 -3.16 0.84 -0.87
N ARG A 98 -3.85 1.86 -0.39
CA ARG A 98 -4.29 1.94 1.01
C ARG A 98 -5.44 0.96 1.22
N VAL A 99 -5.17 -0.13 1.92
CA VAL A 99 -6.15 -1.23 2.10
C VAL A 99 -7.44 -0.74 2.76
N GLY A 100 -7.35 0.23 3.67
CA GLY A 100 -8.53 0.81 4.33
C GLY A 100 -9.51 1.49 3.38
N THR A 101 -9.15 1.77 2.12
CA THR A 101 -10.06 2.34 1.12
C THR A 101 -10.86 1.30 0.35
N LEU A 102 -10.57 0.01 0.54
CA LEU A 102 -11.40 -1.06 -0.03
C LEU A 102 -12.80 -1.06 0.61
N GLU A 103 -13.80 -1.47 -0.13
CA GLU A 103 -15.16 -1.68 0.40
C GLU A 103 -15.16 -2.77 1.49
N ASP A 104 -14.34 -3.80 1.33
CA ASP A 104 -14.04 -4.79 2.37
C ASP A 104 -12.54 -4.81 2.67
N PRO A 105 -12.07 -4.02 3.65
CA PRO A 105 -10.64 -4.01 3.99
C PRO A 105 -10.13 -5.33 4.55
N SER A 106 -11.01 -6.19 5.07
CA SER A 106 -10.63 -7.49 5.62
C SER A 106 -10.18 -8.48 4.55
N ALA A 107 -10.46 -8.18 3.28
CA ALA A 107 -10.07 -9.02 2.14
C ALA A 107 -8.53 -9.09 1.96
N LEU A 108 -7.78 -8.11 2.45
CA LEU A 108 -6.33 -8.05 2.31
C LEU A 108 -5.65 -7.88 3.68
N PRO A 109 -5.53 -8.97 4.47
CA PRO A 109 -4.76 -8.93 5.70
C PRO A 109 -3.27 -8.73 5.43
N PRO A 110 -2.49 -8.22 6.40
CA PRO A 110 -1.06 -8.03 6.20
C PRO A 110 -0.31 -9.36 6.06
N ASP A 111 0.64 -9.38 5.12
CA ASP A 111 1.59 -10.49 4.97
C ASP A 111 2.81 -10.32 5.89
N VAL A 112 3.13 -9.08 6.27
CA VAL A 112 4.26 -8.75 7.12
C VAL A 112 4.04 -7.43 7.85
N HIS A 113 4.55 -7.33 9.07
CA HIS A 113 4.69 -6.06 9.80
C HIS A 113 6.13 -5.55 9.64
N ILE A 114 6.30 -4.34 9.10
CA ILE A 114 7.60 -3.71 8.90
C ILE A 114 7.77 -2.47 9.78
N PHE A 115 9.03 -2.11 10.04
CA PHE A 115 9.40 -0.98 10.91
C PHE A 115 8.79 -1.08 12.31
N THR A 116 8.75 -2.29 12.86
CA THR A 116 8.19 -2.51 14.21
C THR A 116 9.01 -1.84 15.30
N ARG A 117 10.25 -1.39 14.99
CA ARG A 117 11.05 -0.57 15.93
C ARG A 117 10.34 0.72 16.34
N SER A 118 9.44 1.23 15.48
CA SER A 118 8.65 2.45 15.73
C SER A 118 7.21 2.14 16.11
N LYS A 119 6.85 0.87 16.24
CA LYS A 119 5.50 0.43 16.58
C LYS A 119 5.05 1.04 17.92
N GLN A 120 3.80 1.47 17.98
CA GLN A 120 3.22 1.91 19.22
C GLN A 120 3.16 0.76 20.25
N PRO A 121 3.50 1.01 21.53
CA PRO A 121 3.60 -0.06 22.52
C PRO A 121 2.31 -0.84 22.75
N TRP A 122 1.15 -0.20 22.57
CA TRP A 122 -0.17 -0.82 22.78
C TRP A 122 -0.62 -1.68 21.60
N VAL A 123 0.06 -1.62 20.46
CA VAL A 123 -0.27 -2.46 19.29
C VAL A 123 0.29 -3.85 19.49
N GLY A 124 -0.59 -4.86 19.61
CA GLY A 124 -0.20 -6.26 19.63
C GLY A 124 0.04 -6.78 18.21
N LEU A 125 1.07 -7.62 18.05
CA LEU A 125 1.36 -8.27 16.78
C LEU A 125 0.92 -9.73 16.84
N PRO A 126 0.21 -10.25 15.80
CA PRO A 126 -0.11 -11.68 15.74
C PRO A 126 1.16 -12.52 15.64
N ASN A 127 1.14 -13.72 16.27
CA ASN A 127 2.28 -14.63 16.25
C ASN A 127 2.48 -15.33 14.90
N ASP A 128 1.44 -15.41 14.08
CA ASP A 128 1.41 -16.11 12.81
C ASP A 128 1.75 -15.23 11.59
N VAL A 129 2.05 -13.94 11.81
CA VAL A 129 2.45 -13.01 10.76
C VAL A 129 3.88 -12.56 11.02
N PRO A 130 4.79 -12.64 10.03
CA PRO A 130 6.16 -12.15 10.19
C PRO A 130 6.19 -10.68 10.59
N ALA A 131 7.11 -10.34 11.48
CA ALA A 131 7.33 -8.98 11.96
C ALA A 131 8.82 -8.68 12.01
N VAL A 132 9.24 -7.57 11.41
CA VAL A 132 10.65 -7.18 11.32
C VAL A 132 10.86 -5.75 11.81
N LYS A 133 12.00 -5.49 12.40
CA LYS A 133 12.31 -4.18 13.01
C LYS A 133 12.41 -3.05 11.99
N VAL A 134 12.91 -3.35 10.79
CA VAL A 134 13.05 -2.40 9.69
C VAL A 134 12.44 -2.96 8.42
N TYR A 135 13.19 -3.71 7.64
CA TYR A 135 12.74 -4.32 6.39
C TYR A 135 13.29 -5.75 6.26
N TYR A 136 12.85 -6.47 5.27
CA TYR A 136 13.14 -7.91 5.10
C TYR A 136 13.72 -8.19 3.71
N ASP A 137 14.24 -9.41 3.54
CA ASP A 137 14.64 -9.93 2.23
C ASP A 137 13.39 -10.49 1.50
N MET A 138 13.00 -9.84 0.42
CA MET A 138 11.83 -10.24 -0.39
C MET A 138 11.93 -11.69 -0.89
N ASN A 139 13.13 -12.15 -1.21
CA ASN A 139 13.31 -13.51 -1.71
C ASN A 139 12.97 -14.58 -0.67
N ARG A 140 12.94 -14.22 0.60
CA ARG A 140 12.58 -15.11 1.71
C ARG A 140 11.10 -15.11 2.05
N LEU A 141 10.41 -14.00 1.81
CA LEU A 141 9.00 -13.85 2.23
C LEU A 141 8.00 -13.91 1.08
N TRP A 142 8.37 -13.39 -0.08
CA TRP A 142 7.41 -13.26 -1.18
C TRP A 142 7.17 -14.59 -1.88
N PRO A 143 5.91 -14.88 -2.27
CA PRO A 143 5.64 -15.98 -3.19
C PRO A 143 6.39 -15.79 -4.52
N ALA A 144 6.81 -16.89 -5.13
CA ALA A 144 7.54 -16.87 -6.40
C ALA A 144 6.78 -16.11 -7.51
N ALA A 145 5.45 -16.26 -7.56
CA ALA A 145 4.60 -15.52 -8.51
C ALA A 145 4.66 -14.02 -8.31
N SER A 146 4.68 -13.54 -7.07
CA SER A 146 4.80 -12.11 -6.75
C SER A 146 6.17 -11.55 -7.12
N LEU A 147 7.24 -12.30 -6.87
CA LEU A 147 8.59 -11.93 -7.31
C LEU A 147 8.67 -11.81 -8.83
N ALA A 148 8.06 -12.74 -9.57
CA ALA A 148 8.01 -12.72 -11.03
C ALA A 148 7.25 -11.48 -11.54
N ARG A 149 6.11 -11.16 -10.95
CA ARG A 149 5.33 -9.95 -11.27
C ARG A 149 6.15 -8.68 -11.08
N ARG A 150 6.86 -8.58 -9.95
CA ARG A 150 7.71 -7.43 -9.65
C ARG A 150 8.85 -7.28 -10.68
N ARG A 151 9.54 -8.37 -11.02
CA ARG A 151 10.58 -8.34 -12.05
C ARG A 151 10.05 -7.87 -13.40
N ALA A 152 8.88 -8.36 -13.80
CA ALA A 152 8.26 -7.97 -15.07
C ALA A 152 7.97 -6.46 -15.13
N VAL A 153 7.48 -5.87 -14.05
CA VAL A 153 7.16 -4.44 -13.97
C VAL A 153 8.43 -3.58 -13.99
N LEU A 154 9.47 -4.02 -13.29
CA LEU A 154 10.72 -3.26 -13.17
C LEU A 154 11.70 -3.49 -14.33
N GLY A 155 11.28 -4.22 -15.37
CA GLY A 155 12.10 -4.45 -16.56
C GLY A 155 13.18 -5.50 -16.39
N GLY A 156 12.94 -6.54 -15.58
CA GLY A 156 13.84 -7.68 -15.40
C GLY A 156 15.07 -7.39 -14.55
N GLY A 157 15.08 -6.21 -13.93
CA GLY A 157 16.14 -5.84 -12.99
C GLY A 157 15.98 -6.47 -11.61
#